data_4b523e47de73ec8fd06bba311244d526
#
_entry.id   4b523e47de73ec8fd06bba311244d526
#
_cell.length_a   1.000
_cell.length_b   1.000
_cell.length_c   1.000
_cell.angle_alpha   90.00
_cell.angle_beta   90.00
_cell.angle_gamma   90.00
#
_symmetry.space_group_name_H-M   'P 1'
#
loop_
_entity.id
_entity.type
_entity.pdbx_description
1 polymer ?
#
loop_
_entity_poly.entity_id
_entity_poly.type
_entity_poly.pdbx_seq_one_letter_code
_entity_poly.pdbx_strand_id
1 'polypeptide(L)'
;MKRTMFALAFALASLAAHADERVAGERIADGTGYASVVRAGHGAGSEHGRLLMVFEQDGMAGIPLWESRDEGAHWRFLMNVTDQSHAGDKQWQLRWQPHIAELPRATADLPAGTLLLSANATRSDERGRVHVEDLQMYVSTDGGKSWRYRSSIVQGGGRPEDKDNKGVWEPNVHLLDDGRLVAYYSSEQHKGEGYNQLLAHKVSADGGRSWGKEVWDVAIPGGVQRPGMAIVTRLPDHRYAMTYENIDGPRNGQVFIKFSRDGLDWGDPQRHGEPVMTLSGFWPAACPVLQWFPQGGPEGVIVVSAQRAGGGGDEGGRTLYWNNASGRGPWWEVRAPVQKRSGNIHAGWTQALLERGDGSYLHVTSSSAADAPEHASRNEMLSAIAPLRFDRYEAEDAELAGAAVVPDPAASNLRKARLGQGGEARLRFLVHATAGVHSLRVRYADVGLPATPVLAVNGARMPATIEQATDGGQVATLTAPLLPGFNTIDIEGGAHVLDIDYLQVDGDAASRSGGKGK
;
A
#
# COMPACT_ATOMS: atom_id res chain seq x y z
N MET A 1 -6.76 6.99 -69.52
CA MET A 1 -7.39 5.99 -68.62
C MET A 1 -6.70 6.06 -67.27
N LYS A 2 -7.27 6.85 -66.35
CA LYS A 2 -6.82 6.98 -64.97
C LYS A 2 -7.65 6.00 -64.14
N ARG A 3 -7.04 5.01 -63.48
CA ARG A 3 -7.68 4.16 -62.48
C ARG A 3 -7.25 4.62 -61.09
N THR A 4 -8.20 5.08 -60.39
CA THR A 4 -8.28 5.46 -59.01
C THR A 4 -7.95 4.27 -58.10
N MET A 5 -6.90 4.37 -57.28
CA MET A 5 -6.73 3.56 -56.08
C MET A 5 -7.26 4.37 -54.91
N PHE A 6 -8.46 4.03 -54.45
CA PHE A 6 -9.02 4.50 -53.20
C PHE A 6 -8.83 3.44 -52.14
N ALA A 7 -8.20 3.87 -51.07
CA ALA A 7 -8.42 3.55 -49.66
C ALA A 7 -8.61 2.10 -49.23
N LEU A 8 -7.69 1.64 -48.47
CA LEU A 8 -7.90 0.79 -47.30
C LEU A 8 -6.98 1.26 -46.17
N ALA A 9 -7.33 2.36 -45.57
CA ALA A 9 -6.67 2.91 -44.40
C ALA A 9 -7.75 3.33 -43.38
N PHE A 10 -8.61 2.39 -42.98
CA PHE A 10 -9.52 2.52 -41.87
C PHE A 10 -9.84 1.12 -41.36
N ALA A 11 -9.17 0.65 -40.35
CA ALA A 11 -9.55 -0.39 -39.41
C ALA A 11 -8.34 -0.95 -38.63
N LEU A 12 -7.52 -0.10 -38.03
CA LEU A 12 -6.49 -0.55 -37.08
C LEU A 12 -6.41 0.34 -35.83
N ALA A 13 -7.47 1.10 -35.56
CA ALA A 13 -7.51 2.01 -34.41
C ALA A 13 -8.59 1.68 -33.37
N SER A 14 -9.07 0.44 -33.28
CA SER A 14 -10.13 0.09 -32.31
C SER A 14 -9.99 -1.27 -31.64
N LEU A 15 -8.78 -1.84 -31.59
CA LEU A 15 -8.49 -3.07 -30.84
C LEU A 15 -7.59 -2.83 -29.61
N ALA A 16 -7.39 -1.58 -29.21
CA ALA A 16 -6.65 -1.21 -28.00
C ALA A 16 -7.60 -0.76 -26.87
N ALA A 17 -8.77 -1.36 -26.76
CA ALA A 17 -9.64 -1.14 -25.63
C ALA A 17 -9.73 -2.42 -24.80
N HIS A 18 -9.16 -2.35 -23.58
CA HIS A 18 -9.33 -3.31 -22.48
C HIS A 18 -8.49 -4.59 -22.45
N ALA A 19 -7.30 -4.62 -23.02
CA ALA A 19 -6.26 -5.35 -22.34
C ALA A 19 -5.95 -4.56 -21.06
N ASP A 20 -6.19 -5.15 -19.92
CA ASP A 20 -5.80 -4.62 -18.62
C ASP A 20 -4.27 -4.41 -18.68
N GLU A 21 -3.82 -3.16 -18.85
CA GLU A 21 -2.43 -2.77 -19.06
C GLU A 21 -1.56 -2.94 -17.80
N ARG A 22 -1.85 -3.96 -17.01
CA ARG A 22 -1.05 -4.28 -15.83
C ARG A 22 0.18 -5.01 -16.27
N VAL A 23 1.27 -4.28 -16.24
CA VAL A 23 2.58 -4.78 -16.62
C VAL A 23 3.05 -5.76 -15.55
N ALA A 24 3.76 -6.81 -15.95
CA ALA A 24 4.41 -7.71 -14.99
C ALA A 24 5.38 -6.98 -14.04
N GLY A 25 5.80 -5.77 -14.40
CA GLY A 25 6.74 -4.89 -13.72
C GLY A 25 8.08 -4.85 -14.46
N GLU A 26 8.68 -3.64 -14.56
CA GLU A 26 10.04 -3.46 -15.07
C GLU A 26 11.05 -3.76 -13.97
N ARG A 27 12.08 -4.53 -14.31
CA ARG A 27 13.14 -4.88 -13.37
C ARG A 27 14.13 -3.73 -13.18
N ILE A 28 14.39 -3.40 -11.90
CA ILE A 28 15.36 -2.37 -11.50
C ILE A 28 16.66 -3.01 -11.00
N ALA A 29 16.57 -3.99 -10.10
CA ALA A 29 17.72 -4.64 -9.47
C ALA A 29 17.37 -6.05 -8.99
N ASP A 30 18.40 -6.86 -8.68
CA ASP A 30 18.27 -8.22 -8.16
C ASP A 30 18.60 -8.32 -6.68
N GLY A 31 18.15 -9.41 -6.05
CA GLY A 31 18.44 -9.74 -4.67
C GLY A 31 17.89 -8.72 -3.68
N THR A 32 16.63 -8.33 -3.82
CA THR A 32 16.09 -7.12 -3.22
C THR A 32 14.90 -7.38 -2.29
N GLY A 33 14.69 -6.45 -1.35
CA GLY A 33 13.54 -6.40 -0.47
C GLY A 33 13.36 -5.01 0.14
N TYR A 34 12.29 -4.78 0.88
CA TYR A 34 12.05 -3.58 1.70
C TYR A 34 12.20 -2.25 0.95
N ALA A 35 11.45 -2.05 -0.14
CA ALA A 35 11.46 -0.80 -0.91
C ALA A 35 10.88 0.37 -0.12
N SER A 36 11.56 1.52 -0.17
CA SER A 36 11.05 2.80 0.32
C SER A 36 11.38 3.88 -0.70
N VAL A 37 10.38 4.71 -1.06
CA VAL A 37 10.52 5.76 -2.07
C VAL A 37 10.01 7.08 -1.53
N VAL A 38 10.75 8.17 -1.81
CA VAL A 38 10.34 9.53 -1.46
C VAL A 38 10.44 10.44 -2.68
N ARG A 39 9.49 11.38 -2.80
CA ARG A 39 9.55 12.48 -3.76
C ARG A 39 10.24 13.68 -3.11
N ALA A 40 11.35 14.14 -3.68
CA ALA A 40 12.05 15.33 -3.21
C ALA A 40 11.26 16.60 -3.59
N GLY A 41 10.68 17.25 -2.59
CA GLY A 41 9.82 18.44 -2.76
C GLY A 41 10.55 19.77 -2.62
N HIS A 42 11.76 19.79 -2.07
CA HIS A 42 12.48 21.02 -1.71
C HIS A 42 13.69 21.33 -2.62
N GLY A 43 13.99 20.48 -3.58
CA GLY A 43 15.05 20.75 -4.55
C GLY A 43 14.69 21.90 -5.50
N ALA A 44 15.69 22.65 -5.98
CA ALA A 44 15.51 23.68 -7.00
C ALA A 44 15.74 23.12 -8.42
N GLY A 45 15.00 23.61 -9.41
CA GLY A 45 15.15 23.20 -10.82
C GLY A 45 14.91 21.70 -11.02
N SER A 46 15.84 20.99 -11.65
CA SER A 46 15.74 19.56 -11.94
C SER A 46 15.83 18.64 -10.71
N GLU A 47 16.11 19.17 -9.54
CA GLU A 47 16.11 18.43 -8.28
C GLU A 47 14.71 18.37 -7.65
N HIS A 48 13.80 19.28 -8.04
CA HIS A 48 12.42 19.29 -7.57
C HIS A 48 11.59 18.18 -8.23
N GLY A 49 10.84 17.42 -7.44
CA GLY A 49 10.01 16.32 -7.93
C GLY A 49 10.77 15.03 -8.24
N ARG A 50 12.10 15.01 -8.08
CA ARG A 50 12.91 13.81 -8.24
C ARG A 50 12.50 12.74 -7.24
N LEU A 51 12.41 11.48 -7.70
CA LEU A 51 12.18 10.35 -6.82
C LEU A 51 13.50 9.76 -6.36
N LEU A 52 13.56 9.41 -5.08
CA LEU A 52 14.67 8.69 -4.47
C LEU A 52 14.15 7.38 -3.88
N MET A 53 14.85 6.30 -4.15
CA MET A 53 14.49 4.96 -3.69
C MET A 53 15.65 4.31 -2.97
N VAL A 54 15.34 3.63 -1.86
CA VAL A 54 16.23 2.75 -1.12
C VAL A 54 15.57 1.40 -0.95
N PHE A 55 16.38 0.35 -0.85
CA PHE A 55 15.91 -1.02 -0.60
C PHE A 55 17.06 -1.88 -0.04
N GLU A 56 16.73 -3.05 0.49
CA GLU A 56 17.73 -4.08 0.79
C GLU A 56 18.24 -4.70 -0.50
N GLN A 57 19.54 -4.99 -0.56
CA GLN A 57 20.12 -5.71 -1.68
C GLN A 57 21.20 -6.69 -1.23
N ASP A 58 21.01 -7.95 -1.58
CA ASP A 58 21.95 -9.02 -1.26
C ASP A 58 23.34 -8.75 -1.87
N GLY A 59 24.38 -9.03 -1.08
CA GLY A 59 25.78 -8.89 -1.51
C GLY A 59 26.27 -7.44 -1.63
N MET A 60 25.44 -6.43 -1.33
CA MET A 60 25.85 -5.03 -1.34
C MET A 60 26.37 -4.60 0.03
N ALA A 61 27.43 -3.82 0.02
CA ALA A 61 27.96 -3.19 1.23
C ALA A 61 27.23 -1.86 1.45
N GLY A 62 26.13 -1.89 2.20
CA GLY A 62 25.31 -0.71 2.51
C GLY A 62 23.94 -0.72 1.82
N ILE A 63 23.17 0.31 2.07
CA ILE A 63 21.86 0.54 1.47
C ILE A 63 22.02 1.25 0.13
N PRO A 64 21.62 0.65 -0.99
CA PRO A 64 21.67 1.29 -2.29
C PRO A 64 20.65 2.44 -2.38
N LEU A 65 21.09 3.57 -2.91
CA LEU A 65 20.27 4.73 -3.24
C LEU A 65 20.14 4.85 -4.76
N TRP A 66 18.92 4.88 -5.23
CA TRP A 66 18.57 5.05 -6.65
C TRP A 66 17.77 6.33 -6.85
N GLU A 67 17.83 6.91 -8.04
CA GLU A 67 16.99 8.07 -8.38
C GLU A 67 16.23 7.85 -9.69
N SER A 68 15.08 8.51 -9.79
CA SER A 68 14.35 8.73 -11.04
C SER A 68 14.09 10.23 -11.22
N ARG A 69 14.20 10.71 -12.46
CA ARG A 69 13.94 12.10 -12.86
C ARG A 69 12.76 12.23 -13.82
N ASP A 70 12.05 11.14 -14.07
CA ASP A 70 10.95 11.00 -15.00
C ASP A 70 9.75 10.27 -14.40
N GLU A 71 9.46 10.60 -13.12
CA GLU A 71 8.29 10.08 -12.41
C GLU A 71 8.28 8.55 -12.28
N GLY A 72 9.45 7.93 -12.14
CA GLY A 72 9.61 6.49 -11.94
C GLY A 72 9.66 5.66 -13.23
N ALA A 73 9.67 6.30 -14.41
CA ALA A 73 9.78 5.56 -15.67
C ALA A 73 11.16 4.91 -15.83
N HIS A 74 12.23 5.56 -15.39
CA HIS A 74 13.58 4.99 -15.39
C HIS A 74 14.28 5.28 -14.08
N TRP A 75 15.12 4.33 -13.65
CA TRP A 75 15.88 4.41 -12.42
C TRP A 75 17.38 4.28 -12.67
N ARG A 76 18.17 5.06 -11.95
CA ARG A 76 19.63 4.93 -11.96
C ARG A 76 20.19 4.84 -10.55
N PHE A 77 21.17 3.98 -10.38
CA PHE A 77 21.94 3.88 -9.16
C PHE A 77 22.75 5.16 -8.92
N LEU A 78 22.74 5.65 -7.67
CA LEU A 78 23.54 6.80 -7.25
C LEU A 78 24.75 6.39 -6.42
N MET A 79 24.50 5.70 -5.31
CA MET A 79 25.54 5.32 -4.35
C MET A 79 25.01 4.29 -3.35
N ASN A 80 25.91 3.74 -2.53
CA ASN A 80 25.56 3.01 -1.32
C ASN A 80 25.79 3.88 -0.09
N VAL A 81 24.83 3.91 0.84
CA VAL A 81 25.02 4.45 2.18
C VAL A 81 25.51 3.32 3.08
N THR A 82 26.73 3.45 3.58
CA THR A 82 27.39 2.41 4.39
C THR A 82 27.38 2.78 5.86
N ASP A 83 27.60 1.78 6.73
CA ASP A 83 27.76 2.01 8.18
C ASP A 83 28.96 2.93 8.45
N GLN A 84 28.70 4.09 9.08
CA GLN A 84 29.70 5.07 9.46
C GLN A 84 29.99 5.05 10.97
N SER A 85 29.06 4.48 11.76
CA SER A 85 29.18 4.40 13.21
C SER A 85 30.29 3.44 13.64
N HIS A 86 30.47 2.37 12.88
CA HIS A 86 31.44 1.30 13.14
C HIS A 86 32.50 1.24 12.04
N ALA A 87 32.90 2.37 11.51
CA ALA A 87 33.87 2.46 10.43
C ALA A 87 35.16 1.70 10.75
N GLY A 88 35.55 0.77 9.89
CA GLY A 88 36.72 -0.10 10.07
C GLY A 88 36.44 -1.48 10.68
N ASP A 89 35.31 -1.72 11.31
CA ASP A 89 34.86 -3.05 11.72
C ASP A 89 34.07 -3.72 10.58
N LYS A 90 34.71 -4.67 9.88
CA LYS A 90 34.11 -5.38 8.75
C LYS A 90 32.96 -6.32 9.13
N GLN A 91 32.75 -6.57 10.41
CA GLN A 91 31.62 -7.38 10.90
C GLN A 91 30.32 -6.58 10.90
N TRP A 92 30.39 -5.25 10.91
CA TRP A 92 29.23 -4.37 10.83
C TRP A 92 28.87 -3.99 9.40
N GLN A 93 27.58 -4.02 9.09
CA GLN A 93 27.03 -3.58 7.81
C GLN A 93 25.66 -2.92 8.00
N LEU A 94 25.47 -1.75 7.41
CA LEU A 94 24.16 -1.15 7.25
C LEU A 94 23.45 -1.86 6.09
N ARG A 95 22.38 -2.63 6.32
CA ARG A 95 21.88 -3.51 5.26
C ARG A 95 20.40 -3.84 5.24
N TRP A 96 19.65 -3.66 6.34
CA TRP A 96 18.27 -4.13 6.42
C TRP A 96 17.28 -3.00 6.65
N GLN A 97 16.05 -3.19 6.12
CA GLN A 97 14.83 -2.46 6.45
C GLN A 97 14.97 -0.93 6.31
N PRO A 98 15.46 -0.43 5.17
CA PRO A 98 15.65 1.01 5.00
C PRO A 98 14.32 1.73 4.85
N HIS A 99 14.23 2.93 5.43
CA HIS A 99 13.17 3.89 5.22
C HIS A 99 13.78 5.24 4.88
N ILE A 100 13.30 5.87 3.79
CA ILE A 100 13.72 7.21 3.36
C ILE A 100 12.57 8.20 3.45
N ALA A 101 12.85 9.39 4.00
CA ALA A 101 11.89 10.49 4.09
C ALA A 101 12.58 11.84 3.81
N GLU A 102 11.80 12.84 3.42
CA GLU A 102 12.25 14.23 3.31
C GLU A 102 11.58 15.07 4.39
N LEU A 103 12.33 15.93 5.05
CA LEU A 103 11.79 16.88 6.02
C LEU A 103 10.98 17.96 5.28
N PRO A 104 9.64 18.06 5.50
CA PRO A 104 8.82 19.07 4.84
C PRO A 104 9.06 20.48 5.39
N ARG A 105 9.70 20.61 6.55
CA ARG A 105 10.10 21.85 7.19
C ARG A 105 11.33 21.63 8.07
N ALA A 106 11.98 22.73 8.44
CA ALA A 106 13.16 22.69 9.31
C ALA A 106 12.81 22.15 10.72
N THR A 107 13.75 21.43 11.32
CA THR A 107 13.70 21.00 12.73
C THR A 107 15.11 20.98 13.32
N ALA A 108 15.27 21.53 14.52
CA ALA A 108 16.57 21.71 15.17
C ALA A 108 17.59 22.37 14.22
N ASP A 109 18.69 21.68 13.89
CA ASP A 109 19.72 22.14 12.96
C ASP A 109 19.54 21.60 11.52
N LEU A 110 18.45 20.88 11.26
CA LEU A 110 18.17 20.30 9.95
C LEU A 110 17.21 21.20 9.16
N PRO A 111 17.62 21.74 8.00
CA PRO A 111 16.76 22.55 7.15
C PRO A 111 15.64 21.71 6.51
N ALA A 112 14.59 22.38 6.02
CA ALA A 112 13.62 21.77 5.12
C ALA A 112 14.34 21.15 3.91
N GLY A 113 13.82 20.03 3.39
CA GLY A 113 14.46 19.29 2.30
C GLY A 113 15.60 18.38 2.73
N THR A 114 15.96 18.34 4.02
CA THR A 114 16.90 17.32 4.52
C THR A 114 16.30 15.94 4.32
N LEU A 115 17.05 15.05 3.69
CA LEU A 115 16.70 13.65 3.58
C LEU A 115 17.12 12.91 4.85
N LEU A 116 16.21 12.06 5.35
CA LEU A 116 16.45 11.15 6.45
C LEU A 116 16.49 9.73 5.88
N LEU A 117 17.50 8.94 6.23
CA LEU A 117 17.55 7.51 5.99
C LEU A 117 17.66 6.82 7.35
N SER A 118 16.73 5.97 7.68
CA SER A 118 16.85 5.04 8.79
C SER A 118 16.98 3.62 8.27
N ALA A 119 17.83 2.82 8.87
CA ALA A 119 18.05 1.44 8.48
C ALA A 119 18.68 0.65 9.63
N ASN A 120 18.67 -0.66 9.50
CA ASN A 120 19.24 -1.56 10.48
C ASN A 120 20.70 -1.89 10.09
N ALA A 121 21.65 -1.49 10.92
CA ALA A 121 23.01 -1.97 10.87
C ALA A 121 23.13 -3.24 11.72
N THR A 122 23.81 -4.25 11.18
CA THR A 122 23.93 -5.54 11.87
C THR A 122 25.39 -5.93 12.01
N ARG A 123 25.72 -6.54 13.16
CA ARG A 123 27.01 -7.17 13.40
C ARG A 123 26.88 -8.67 13.27
N SER A 124 27.68 -9.25 12.39
CA SER A 124 27.71 -10.70 12.15
C SER A 124 29.01 -11.33 12.68
N ASP A 125 28.92 -12.58 13.10
CA ASP A 125 30.11 -13.41 13.42
C ASP A 125 30.85 -13.84 12.12
N GLU A 126 31.95 -14.55 12.30
CA GLU A 126 32.78 -15.10 11.20
C GLU A 126 32.00 -16.09 10.29
N ARG A 127 30.87 -16.60 10.75
CA ARG A 127 29.96 -17.48 9.98
C ARG A 127 28.81 -16.71 9.33
N GLY A 128 28.83 -15.37 9.40
CA GLY A 128 27.78 -14.51 8.85
C GLY A 128 26.51 -14.45 9.68
N ARG A 129 26.50 -14.95 10.92
CA ARG A 129 25.31 -14.95 11.78
C ARG A 129 25.22 -13.63 12.52
N VAL A 130 24.06 -12.98 12.44
CA VAL A 130 23.79 -11.71 13.13
C VAL A 130 23.68 -11.93 14.64
N HIS A 131 24.27 -11.05 15.43
CA HIS A 131 24.25 -11.06 16.88
C HIS A 131 23.82 -9.73 17.50
N VAL A 132 23.95 -8.64 16.76
CA VAL A 132 23.59 -7.29 17.21
C VAL A 132 22.92 -6.57 16.07
N GLU A 133 21.85 -5.87 16.37
CA GLU A 133 21.18 -4.91 15.49
C GLU A 133 21.31 -3.51 16.09
N ASP A 134 21.49 -2.52 15.22
CA ASP A 134 21.53 -1.10 15.56
C ASP A 134 20.67 -0.32 14.55
N LEU A 135 19.50 0.12 14.98
CA LEU A 135 18.66 0.98 14.16
C LEU A 135 19.30 2.36 14.10
N GLN A 136 19.85 2.69 12.94
CA GLN A 136 20.62 3.91 12.73
C GLN A 136 19.84 4.92 11.91
N MET A 137 20.15 6.21 12.14
CA MET A 137 19.65 7.33 11.37
C MET A 137 20.81 8.07 10.69
N TYR A 138 20.62 8.39 9.41
CA TYR A 138 21.52 9.18 8.58
C TYR A 138 20.78 10.40 8.02
N VAL A 139 21.52 11.46 7.73
CA VAL A 139 20.98 12.68 7.14
C VAL A 139 21.79 13.11 5.93
N SER A 140 21.09 13.65 4.93
CA SER A 140 21.68 14.33 3.78
C SER A 140 21.03 15.71 3.61
N THR A 141 21.85 16.76 3.52
CA THR A 141 21.41 18.14 3.30
C THR A 141 21.74 18.63 1.89
N ASP A 142 22.24 17.76 1.02
CA ASP A 142 22.67 18.05 -0.35
C ASP A 142 21.91 17.24 -1.42
N GLY A 143 20.71 16.78 -1.06
CA GLY A 143 19.83 16.03 -1.95
C GLY A 143 20.29 14.58 -2.20
N GLY A 144 20.91 13.93 -1.23
CA GLY A 144 21.34 12.53 -1.30
C GLY A 144 22.72 12.32 -1.94
N LYS A 145 23.48 13.38 -2.21
CA LYS A 145 24.84 13.29 -2.78
C LYS A 145 25.87 12.84 -1.75
N SER A 146 25.64 13.22 -0.48
CA SER A 146 26.42 12.72 0.66
C SER A 146 25.52 12.45 1.87
N TRP A 147 25.95 11.53 2.70
CA TRP A 147 25.22 11.12 3.89
C TRP A 147 26.12 11.14 5.11
N ARG A 148 25.55 11.54 6.25
CA ARG A 148 26.27 11.55 7.52
C ARG A 148 25.46 10.75 8.55
N TYR A 149 26.13 9.86 9.26
CA TYR A 149 25.58 9.22 10.45
C TYR A 149 25.09 10.30 11.43
N ARG A 150 23.90 10.10 11.94
CA ARG A 150 23.28 11.03 12.90
C ARG A 150 23.29 10.47 14.30
N SER A 151 22.75 9.26 14.47
CA SER A 151 22.69 8.59 15.76
C SER A 151 22.23 7.13 15.62
N SER A 152 22.40 6.35 16.70
CA SER A 152 21.67 5.14 16.96
C SER A 152 20.32 5.48 17.60
N ILE A 153 19.23 4.91 17.10
CA ILE A 153 17.87 5.04 17.65
C ILE A 153 17.70 4.08 18.82
N VAL A 154 18.01 2.82 18.57
CA VAL A 154 17.94 1.72 19.53
C VAL A 154 18.83 0.58 19.07
N GLN A 155 19.46 -0.11 20.01
CA GLN A 155 20.24 -1.32 19.74
C GLN A 155 19.50 -2.53 20.29
N GLY A 156 19.57 -3.63 19.54
CA GLY A 156 19.04 -4.93 19.90
C GLY A 156 20.10 -6.01 19.81
N GLY A 157 19.70 -7.27 19.94
CA GLY A 157 20.63 -8.37 19.81
C GLY A 157 19.96 -9.72 19.69
N GLY A 158 20.65 -10.62 19.00
CA GLY A 158 20.20 -11.97 18.77
C GLY A 158 19.80 -12.21 17.32
N ARG A 159 19.32 -13.38 17.05
CA ARG A 159 18.80 -13.76 15.74
C ARG A 159 17.30 -13.81 15.77
N PRO A 160 16.61 -13.51 14.67
CA PRO A 160 15.15 -13.65 14.59
C PRO A 160 14.65 -15.03 15.01
N GLU A 161 15.42 -16.08 14.75
CA GLU A 161 15.07 -17.47 15.02
C GLU A 161 15.33 -17.90 16.48
N ASP A 162 16.13 -17.13 17.23
CA ASP A 162 16.49 -17.50 18.61
C ASP A 162 15.32 -17.16 19.55
N LYS A 163 14.94 -18.12 20.38
CA LYS A 163 13.81 -17.98 21.32
C LYS A 163 13.96 -16.79 22.27
N ASP A 164 15.20 -16.46 22.66
CA ASP A 164 15.53 -15.38 23.59
C ASP A 164 16.11 -14.15 22.87
N ASN A 165 15.87 -14.03 21.58
CA ASN A 165 16.26 -12.90 20.77
C ASN A 165 15.71 -11.59 21.36
N LYS A 166 16.50 -10.52 21.27
CA LYS A 166 16.18 -9.15 21.67
C LYS A 166 16.34 -8.18 20.48
N GLY A 167 16.01 -8.66 19.29
CA GLY A 167 16.15 -7.92 18.06
C GLY A 167 15.27 -6.69 18.01
N VAL A 168 15.69 -5.75 17.16
CA VAL A 168 14.96 -4.52 16.85
C VAL A 168 14.93 -4.33 15.34
N TRP A 169 13.74 -3.97 14.80
CA TRP A 169 13.47 -4.06 13.37
C TRP A 169 12.70 -2.84 12.85
N GLU A 170 12.79 -2.59 11.54
CA GLU A 170 11.93 -1.75 10.72
C GLU A 170 11.79 -0.30 11.23
N PRO A 171 12.87 0.48 11.29
CA PRO A 171 12.79 1.87 11.76
C PRO A 171 12.03 2.75 10.76
N ASN A 172 10.97 3.41 11.22
CA ASN A 172 10.15 4.33 10.46
C ASN A 172 10.18 5.72 11.12
N VAL A 173 10.88 6.70 10.52
CA VAL A 173 11.13 8.02 11.13
C VAL A 173 10.27 9.09 10.48
N HIS A 174 9.58 9.88 11.29
CA HIS A 174 8.70 10.97 10.87
C HIS A 174 8.97 12.27 11.62
N LEU A 175 8.62 13.39 10.98
CA LEU A 175 8.54 14.70 11.62
C LEU A 175 7.10 14.94 12.10
N LEU A 176 6.94 15.12 13.42
CA LEU A 176 5.66 15.48 14.03
C LEU A 176 5.31 16.96 13.82
N ASP A 177 4.04 17.29 13.97
CA ASP A 177 3.55 18.67 13.81
C ASP A 177 4.18 19.66 14.80
N ASP A 178 4.60 19.21 15.97
CA ASP A 178 5.29 20.02 16.97
C ASP A 178 6.78 20.23 16.69
N GLY A 179 7.32 19.62 15.62
CA GLY A 179 8.72 19.78 15.20
C GLY A 179 9.68 18.73 15.75
N ARG A 180 9.21 17.80 16.59
CA ARG A 180 10.03 16.68 17.05
C ARG A 180 10.08 15.57 15.99
N LEU A 181 11.15 14.78 16.01
CA LEU A 181 11.20 13.53 15.26
C LEU A 181 10.67 12.39 16.14
N VAL A 182 9.95 11.46 15.52
CA VAL A 182 9.55 10.19 16.12
C VAL A 182 10.10 9.05 15.27
N ALA A 183 10.62 8.02 15.91
CA ALA A 183 11.05 6.77 15.28
C ALA A 183 10.20 5.62 15.82
N TYR A 184 9.37 5.01 14.98
CA TYR A 184 8.65 3.77 15.29
C TYR A 184 9.50 2.58 14.88
N TYR A 185 9.38 1.48 15.62
CA TYR A 185 10.12 0.25 15.34
C TYR A 185 9.48 -0.96 16.01
N SER A 186 9.82 -2.16 15.53
CA SER A 186 9.46 -3.42 16.16
C SER A 186 10.54 -3.82 17.18
N SER A 187 10.14 -4.32 18.35
CA SER A 187 11.04 -4.69 19.43
C SER A 187 10.73 -6.08 19.98
N GLU A 188 11.74 -6.96 20.00
CA GLU A 188 11.70 -8.25 20.65
C GLU A 188 12.41 -8.25 22.02
N GLN A 189 12.77 -7.08 22.54
CA GLN A 189 13.53 -6.92 23.77
C GLN A 189 12.75 -7.34 25.03
N HIS A 190 11.42 -7.46 24.92
CA HIS A 190 10.49 -7.68 26.04
C HIS A 190 9.97 -9.13 26.11
N LYS A 191 10.65 -10.10 25.47
CA LYS A 191 10.25 -11.52 25.55
C LYS A 191 10.21 -12.05 26.97
N GLY A 192 11.14 -11.63 27.81
CA GLY A 192 11.16 -11.97 29.25
C GLY A 192 10.01 -11.38 30.07
N GLU A 193 9.29 -10.39 29.53
CA GLU A 193 8.15 -9.73 30.14
C GLU A 193 6.81 -10.27 29.60
N GLY A 194 6.84 -11.29 28.73
CA GLY A 194 5.65 -11.96 28.19
C GLY A 194 5.15 -11.37 26.85
N TYR A 195 6.01 -10.67 26.09
CA TYR A 195 5.71 -10.14 24.75
C TYR A 195 6.68 -10.77 23.74
N ASN A 196 6.17 -11.46 22.73
CA ASN A 196 7.04 -12.04 21.71
C ASN A 196 7.69 -10.93 20.86
N GLN A 197 6.89 -9.98 20.37
CA GLN A 197 7.31 -8.74 19.72
C GLN A 197 6.28 -7.66 20.06
N LEU A 198 6.71 -6.42 20.11
CA LEU A 198 5.83 -5.26 20.28
C LEU A 198 6.25 -4.14 19.33
N LEU A 199 5.34 -3.18 19.10
CA LEU A 199 5.63 -1.92 18.44
C LEU A 199 5.86 -0.85 19.47
N ALA A 200 6.92 -0.08 19.28
CA ALA A 200 7.30 1.02 20.13
C ALA A 200 7.79 2.22 19.33
N HIS A 201 7.85 3.36 20.01
CA HIS A 201 8.50 4.53 19.45
C HIS A 201 9.43 5.21 20.46
N LYS A 202 10.34 6.03 19.92
CA LYS A 202 11.15 7.00 20.64
C LYS A 202 11.04 8.36 19.99
N VAL A 203 11.18 9.43 20.78
CA VAL A 203 11.07 10.81 20.33
C VAL A 203 12.39 11.52 20.49
N SER A 204 12.75 12.34 19.50
CA SER A 204 13.90 13.22 19.51
C SER A 204 13.46 14.69 19.43
N ALA A 205 13.94 15.53 20.34
CA ALA A 205 13.72 16.97 20.34
C ALA A 205 14.89 17.76 19.72
N ASP A 206 15.96 17.09 19.33
CA ASP A 206 17.22 17.69 18.87
C ASP A 206 17.59 17.33 17.43
N GLY A 207 16.57 16.98 16.62
CA GLY A 207 16.76 16.62 15.21
C GLY A 207 17.43 15.26 15.03
N GLY A 208 17.16 14.31 15.91
CA GLY A 208 17.65 12.94 15.83
C GLY A 208 19.08 12.74 16.33
N ARG A 209 19.66 13.67 17.12
CA ARG A 209 20.96 13.44 17.76
C ARG A 209 20.89 12.53 18.97
N SER A 210 19.78 12.61 19.69
CA SER A 210 19.46 11.74 20.82
C SER A 210 17.99 11.37 20.83
N TRP A 211 17.68 10.26 21.47
CA TRP A 211 16.33 9.68 21.53
C TRP A 211 15.91 9.46 22.98
N GLY A 212 14.65 9.78 23.25
CA GLY A 212 14.04 9.61 24.55
C GLY A 212 13.81 8.15 24.95
N LYS A 213 13.01 7.98 26.01
CA LYS A 213 12.60 6.63 26.46
C LYS A 213 11.68 5.98 25.43
N GLU A 214 11.71 4.65 25.40
CA GLU A 214 10.77 3.83 24.66
C GLU A 214 9.34 3.99 25.21
N VAL A 215 8.38 4.11 24.29
CA VAL A 215 6.94 4.11 24.57
C VAL A 215 6.31 3.03 23.70
N TRP A 216 5.41 2.22 24.27
CA TRP A 216 4.77 1.11 23.58
C TRP A 216 3.49 1.55 22.87
N ASP A 217 3.38 1.22 21.60
CA ASP A 217 2.23 1.54 20.73
C ASP A 217 1.28 0.37 20.55
N VAL A 218 1.84 -0.85 20.41
CA VAL A 218 1.09 -2.11 20.36
C VAL A 218 1.91 -3.19 21.07
N ALA A 219 1.38 -3.72 22.16
CA ALA A 219 2.02 -4.72 23.00
C ALA A 219 0.98 -5.76 23.47
N ILE A 220 0.84 -6.84 22.71
CA ILE A 220 -0.16 -7.88 23.00
C ILE A 220 0.44 -8.93 23.93
N PRO A 221 -0.08 -9.08 25.15
CA PRO A 221 0.50 -10.01 26.12
C PRO A 221 0.26 -11.49 25.74
N GLY A 222 1.01 -12.38 26.36
CA GLY A 222 0.86 -13.84 26.19
C GLY A 222 2.02 -14.49 25.44
N GLY A 223 3.04 -13.73 25.01
CA GLY A 223 4.29 -14.25 24.46
C GLY A 223 4.18 -14.96 23.10
N VAL A 224 3.07 -14.75 22.36
CA VAL A 224 2.81 -15.43 21.07
C VAL A 224 2.81 -14.44 19.94
N GLN A 225 1.93 -13.45 20.00
CA GLN A 225 1.68 -12.51 18.92
C GLN A 225 2.88 -11.58 18.69
N ARG A 226 3.08 -11.22 17.41
CA ARG A 226 4.18 -10.38 16.96
C ARG A 226 3.66 -9.22 16.12
N PRO A 227 3.09 -8.16 16.74
CA PRO A 227 2.82 -6.93 16.00
C PRO A 227 4.14 -6.34 15.51
N GLY A 228 4.20 -5.98 14.22
CA GLY A 228 5.43 -5.55 13.57
C GLY A 228 5.20 -4.63 12.39
N MET A 229 6.28 -4.05 11.86
CA MET A 229 6.31 -3.28 10.62
C MET A 229 5.35 -2.08 10.62
N ALA A 230 5.44 -1.25 11.66
CA ALA A 230 4.63 -0.04 11.76
C ALA A 230 4.98 0.96 10.65
N ILE A 231 4.02 1.33 9.84
CA ILE A 231 4.11 2.43 8.87
C ILE A 231 3.10 3.50 9.25
N VAL A 232 3.58 4.73 9.36
CA VAL A 232 2.76 5.87 9.78
C VAL A 232 2.64 6.88 8.66
N THR A 233 1.46 7.46 8.48
CA THR A 233 1.22 8.59 7.59
C THR A 233 0.37 9.64 8.28
N ARG A 234 0.59 10.91 7.94
CA ARG A 234 -0.24 12.03 8.40
C ARG A 234 -1.40 12.22 7.44
N LEU A 235 -2.61 12.30 7.97
CA LEU A 235 -3.84 12.53 7.22
C LEU A 235 -4.14 14.04 7.09
N PRO A 236 -5.00 14.46 6.12
CA PRO A 236 -5.36 15.87 5.93
C PRO A 236 -6.09 16.49 7.10
N ASP A 237 -6.81 15.69 7.90
CA ASP A 237 -7.51 16.12 9.11
C ASP A 237 -6.59 16.25 10.34
N HIS A 238 -5.28 16.25 10.11
CA HIS A 238 -4.20 16.34 11.09
C HIS A 238 -4.01 15.12 12.00
N ARG A 239 -4.83 14.08 11.88
CA ARG A 239 -4.54 12.81 12.53
C ARG A 239 -3.36 12.10 11.86
N TYR A 240 -2.77 11.19 12.62
CA TYR A 240 -1.84 10.20 12.12
C TYR A 240 -2.54 8.85 12.06
N ALA A 241 -2.27 8.09 11.01
CA ALA A 241 -2.69 6.70 10.87
C ALA A 241 -1.46 5.81 10.88
N MET A 242 -1.53 4.71 11.61
CA MET A 242 -0.51 3.66 11.67
C MET A 242 -1.13 2.36 11.22
N THR A 243 -0.53 1.69 10.21
CA THR A 243 -0.80 0.28 9.95
C THR A 243 0.36 -0.58 10.44
N TYR A 244 0.04 -1.82 10.79
CA TYR A 244 1.01 -2.82 11.20
C TYR A 244 0.46 -4.22 10.95
N GLU A 245 1.35 -5.19 10.82
CA GLU A 245 1.00 -6.62 10.77
C GLU A 245 0.91 -7.23 12.16
N ASN A 246 0.16 -8.32 12.31
CA ASN A 246 0.20 -9.13 13.51
C ASN A 246 0.47 -10.60 13.17
N ILE A 247 1.76 -10.97 13.17
CA ILE A 247 2.20 -12.33 12.94
C ILE A 247 1.88 -13.19 14.16
N ASP A 248 1.60 -14.47 13.94
CA ASP A 248 1.21 -15.46 14.97
C ASP A 248 -0.07 -15.07 15.77
N GLY A 249 -0.87 -14.17 15.21
CA GLY A 249 -2.20 -13.86 15.71
C GLY A 249 -3.27 -14.85 15.22
N PRO A 250 -4.53 -14.70 15.67
CA PRO A 250 -5.65 -15.56 15.25
C PRO A 250 -5.86 -15.63 13.73
N ARG A 251 -5.54 -14.55 13.03
CA ARG A 251 -5.38 -14.48 11.57
C ARG A 251 -3.96 -14.05 11.30
N ASN A 252 -3.11 -15.02 10.98
CA ASN A 252 -1.67 -14.81 10.86
C ASN A 252 -1.31 -13.74 9.82
N GLY A 253 -0.65 -12.68 10.27
CA GLY A 253 -0.24 -11.55 9.44
C GLY A 253 -1.32 -10.49 9.21
N GLN A 254 -2.51 -10.61 9.79
CA GLN A 254 -3.58 -9.62 9.60
C GLN A 254 -3.08 -8.19 9.88
N VAL A 255 -3.43 -7.28 8.97
CA VAL A 255 -3.13 -5.87 9.09
C VAL A 255 -4.21 -5.16 9.89
N PHE A 256 -3.77 -4.34 10.85
CA PHE A 256 -4.60 -3.45 11.66
C PHE A 256 -4.23 -2.00 11.39
N ILE A 257 -5.17 -1.09 11.67
CA ILE A 257 -4.95 0.35 11.62
C ILE A 257 -5.31 0.99 12.97
N LYS A 258 -4.47 1.91 13.44
CA LYS A 258 -4.73 2.78 14.61
C LYS A 258 -4.63 4.24 14.18
N PHE A 259 -5.27 5.11 14.94
CA PHE A 259 -5.24 6.55 14.71
C PHE A 259 -4.76 7.30 15.96
N SER A 260 -3.98 8.34 15.75
CA SER A 260 -3.47 9.23 16.79
C SER A 260 -3.68 10.68 16.39
N ARG A 261 -3.86 11.57 17.38
CA ARG A 261 -3.95 13.02 17.14
C ARG A 261 -2.59 13.71 17.05
N ASP A 262 -1.59 13.12 17.67
CA ASP A 262 -0.25 13.71 17.80
C ASP A 262 0.87 12.80 17.26
N GLY A 263 0.54 11.57 16.84
CA GLY A 263 1.51 10.56 16.42
C GLY A 263 2.26 9.90 17.60
N LEU A 264 1.85 10.13 18.84
CA LEU A 264 2.51 9.61 20.04
C LEU A 264 1.55 8.80 20.92
N ASP A 265 0.32 9.25 21.08
CA ASP A 265 -0.72 8.50 21.81
C ASP A 265 -1.54 7.66 20.82
N TRP A 266 -1.29 6.36 20.82
CA TRP A 266 -2.00 5.36 20.02
C TRP A 266 -3.09 4.61 20.82
N GLY A 267 -3.43 5.08 22.02
CA GLY A 267 -4.38 4.45 22.93
C GLY A 267 -3.78 3.26 23.67
N ASP A 268 -4.64 2.38 24.17
CA ASP A 268 -4.21 1.19 24.91
C ASP A 268 -3.31 0.29 24.06
N PRO A 269 -2.03 0.07 24.43
CA PRO A 269 -1.12 -0.76 23.66
C PRO A 269 -1.50 -2.25 23.68
N GLN A 270 -2.29 -2.72 24.63
CA GLN A 270 -2.75 -4.11 24.72
C GLN A 270 -3.95 -4.39 23.78
N ARG A 271 -4.43 -3.38 23.09
CA ARG A 271 -5.51 -3.51 22.11
C ARG A 271 -4.99 -3.35 20.69
N HIS A 272 -5.42 -4.26 19.83
CA HIS A 272 -5.31 -4.04 18.40
C HIS A 272 -6.12 -2.80 17.99
N GLY A 273 -5.74 -2.19 16.87
CA GLY A 273 -6.59 -1.22 16.19
C GLY A 273 -7.76 -1.89 15.44
N GLU A 274 -8.36 -1.15 14.53
CA GLU A 274 -9.38 -1.70 13.65
C GLU A 274 -8.74 -2.61 12.59
N PRO A 275 -9.34 -3.78 12.28
CA PRO A 275 -8.83 -4.62 11.22
C PRO A 275 -9.08 -3.99 9.85
N VAL A 276 -8.08 -4.02 8.98
CA VAL A 276 -8.26 -3.70 7.56
C VAL A 276 -8.95 -4.90 6.91
N MET A 277 -10.21 -4.73 6.43
CA MET A 277 -10.98 -5.85 5.92
C MET A 277 -12.15 -5.40 5.04
N THR A 278 -12.48 -6.18 4.01
CA THR A 278 -13.68 -6.01 3.18
C THR A 278 -14.94 -6.49 3.89
N LEU A 279 -16.12 -6.17 3.37
CA LEU A 279 -17.39 -6.67 3.93
C LEU A 279 -17.52 -8.19 3.82
N SER A 280 -16.99 -8.78 2.75
CA SER A 280 -16.99 -10.22 2.53
C SER A 280 -15.96 -10.99 3.36
N GLY A 281 -15.01 -10.27 4.00
CA GLY A 281 -14.02 -10.84 4.89
C GLY A 281 -12.64 -11.09 4.27
N PHE A 282 -12.30 -10.50 3.11
CA PHE A 282 -10.92 -10.43 2.62
C PHE A 282 -10.12 -9.37 3.40
N TRP A 283 -8.84 -9.60 3.60
CA TRP A 283 -7.98 -8.75 4.41
C TRP A 283 -6.52 -8.79 3.95
N PRO A 284 -5.76 -7.68 4.05
CA PRO A 284 -4.33 -7.67 3.77
C PRO A 284 -3.53 -8.39 4.87
N ALA A 285 -2.48 -9.08 4.46
CA ALA A 285 -1.63 -9.83 5.38
C ALA A 285 -0.16 -9.60 5.14
N ALA A 286 0.56 -9.35 6.21
CA ALA A 286 2.00 -9.18 6.30
C ALA A 286 2.56 -7.95 5.56
N CYS A 287 3.62 -7.38 6.10
CA CYS A 287 4.43 -6.31 5.52
C CYS A 287 3.62 -5.11 4.97
N PRO A 288 2.70 -4.51 5.75
CA PRO A 288 1.84 -3.44 5.24
C PRO A 288 2.62 -2.16 4.99
N VAL A 289 2.20 -1.41 3.96
CA VAL A 289 2.57 -0.01 3.77
C VAL A 289 1.31 0.81 3.61
N LEU A 290 1.27 1.95 4.28
CA LEU A 290 0.14 2.86 4.33
C LEU A 290 0.48 4.14 3.59
N GLN A 291 -0.41 4.58 2.69
CA GLN A 291 -0.33 5.87 2.01
C GLN A 291 -1.69 6.55 1.92
N TRP A 292 -1.67 7.87 1.89
CA TRP A 292 -2.84 8.67 1.64
C TRP A 292 -2.70 9.44 0.32
N PHE A 293 -3.80 9.51 -0.46
CA PHE A 293 -3.88 10.28 -1.70
C PHE A 293 -5.10 11.21 -1.69
N PRO A 294 -5.02 12.39 -2.34
CA PRO A 294 -6.11 13.36 -2.37
C PRO A 294 -7.29 12.95 -3.29
N GLN A 295 -7.14 11.89 -4.09
CA GLN A 295 -8.20 11.35 -4.95
C GLN A 295 -9.13 10.40 -4.16
N GLY A 296 -10.22 9.95 -4.80
CA GLY A 296 -11.13 8.93 -4.27
C GLY A 296 -12.23 9.45 -3.37
N GLY A 297 -12.38 10.76 -3.24
CA GLY A 297 -13.47 11.37 -2.47
C GLY A 297 -13.07 12.64 -1.72
N PRO A 298 -13.98 13.23 -0.94
CA PRO A 298 -13.73 14.51 -0.24
C PRO A 298 -12.67 14.40 0.86
N GLU A 299 -12.50 13.22 1.45
CA GLU A 299 -11.49 12.95 2.49
C GLU A 299 -10.21 12.36 1.89
N GLY A 300 -10.12 12.25 0.55
CA GLY A 300 -9.08 11.49 -0.12
C GLY A 300 -9.24 9.99 0.09
N VAL A 301 -8.19 9.25 -0.15
CA VAL A 301 -8.18 7.79 0.01
C VAL A 301 -6.96 7.34 0.80
N ILE A 302 -7.17 6.46 1.76
CA ILE A 302 -6.10 5.69 2.41
C ILE A 302 -5.95 4.39 1.61
N VAL A 303 -4.70 4.07 1.24
CA VAL A 303 -4.36 2.83 0.55
C VAL A 303 -3.38 2.04 1.39
N VAL A 304 -3.66 0.76 1.56
CA VAL A 304 -2.81 -0.21 2.23
C VAL A 304 -2.35 -1.24 1.22
N SER A 305 -1.05 -1.38 1.04
CA SER A 305 -0.44 -2.53 0.37
C SER A 305 0.00 -3.55 1.39
N ALA A 306 0.07 -4.82 1.00
CA ALA A 306 0.54 -5.91 1.85
C ALA A 306 1.17 -7.02 1.02
N GLN A 307 1.91 -7.90 1.66
CA GLN A 307 2.56 -9.03 1.00
C GLN A 307 1.55 -10.03 0.45
N ARG A 308 0.46 -10.28 1.17
CA ARG A 308 -0.55 -11.29 0.84
C ARG A 308 -1.93 -10.73 1.06
N ALA A 309 -2.92 -11.36 0.41
CA ALA A 309 -4.32 -11.20 0.73
C ALA A 309 -4.83 -12.44 1.48
N GLY A 310 -5.41 -12.25 2.66
CA GLY A 310 -6.01 -13.30 3.47
C GLY A 310 -7.45 -13.62 3.04
N GLY A 311 -8.02 -14.68 3.59
CA GLY A 311 -9.39 -15.08 3.26
C GLY A 311 -9.55 -15.76 1.89
N GLY A 312 -8.43 -16.24 1.28
CA GLY A 312 -8.42 -16.87 -0.06
C GLY A 312 -8.02 -15.93 -1.18
N GLY A 313 -7.42 -14.80 -0.82
CA GLY A 313 -6.92 -13.80 -1.77
C GLY A 313 -5.57 -14.15 -2.39
N ASP A 314 -4.95 -13.14 -2.95
CA ASP A 314 -3.76 -13.20 -3.79
C ASP A 314 -2.45 -13.08 -2.99
N GLU A 315 -1.33 -13.46 -3.58
CA GLU A 315 0.01 -13.39 -2.97
C GLU A 315 0.94 -12.48 -3.78
N GLY A 316 2.03 -12.02 -3.14
CA GLY A 316 3.08 -11.24 -3.78
C GLY A 316 2.77 -9.75 -3.94
N GLY A 317 1.84 -9.22 -3.14
CA GLY A 317 1.54 -7.78 -3.12
C GLY A 317 0.81 -7.27 -4.36
N ARG A 318 0.05 -8.13 -5.04
CA ARG A 318 -0.68 -7.79 -6.27
C ARG A 318 -2.04 -7.14 -6.03
N THR A 319 -2.52 -7.14 -4.78
CA THR A 319 -3.77 -6.54 -4.35
C THR A 319 -3.48 -5.43 -3.34
N LEU A 320 -4.09 -4.27 -3.56
CA LEU A 320 -4.10 -3.15 -2.62
C LEU A 320 -5.49 -3.02 -2.00
N TYR A 321 -5.55 -2.46 -0.81
CA TYR A 321 -6.81 -2.20 -0.09
C TYR A 321 -6.99 -0.69 0.07
N TRP A 322 -8.16 -0.16 -0.25
CA TRP A 322 -8.41 1.27 -0.17
C TRP A 322 -9.67 1.60 0.64
N ASN A 323 -9.66 2.79 1.26
CA ASN A 323 -10.76 3.33 2.04
C ASN A 323 -10.83 4.85 1.87
N ASN A 324 -11.98 5.37 1.44
CA ASN A 324 -12.22 6.80 1.21
C ASN A 324 -13.02 7.47 2.34
N ALA A 325 -13.15 6.83 3.49
CA ALA A 325 -13.86 7.32 4.66
C ALA A 325 -12.93 7.55 5.86
N SER A 326 -11.66 7.92 5.62
CA SER A 326 -10.64 8.15 6.66
C SER A 326 -10.48 6.97 7.62
N GLY A 327 -10.53 5.73 7.09
CA GLY A 327 -10.38 4.48 7.82
C GLY A 327 -11.65 3.97 8.50
N ARG A 328 -12.79 4.64 8.34
CA ARG A 328 -14.08 4.16 8.85
C ARG A 328 -14.75 3.19 7.87
N GLY A 329 -15.49 2.23 8.39
CA GLY A 329 -16.24 1.27 7.58
C GLY A 329 -15.35 0.28 6.81
N PRO A 330 -15.87 -0.32 5.72
CA PRO A 330 -15.16 -1.38 5.00
C PRO A 330 -14.00 -0.84 4.16
N TRP A 331 -13.12 -1.76 3.81
CA TRP A 331 -12.08 -1.58 2.82
C TRP A 331 -12.47 -2.28 1.52
N TRP A 332 -11.87 -1.84 0.42
CA TRP A 332 -12.14 -2.34 -0.92
C TRP A 332 -10.83 -2.72 -1.59
N GLU A 333 -10.85 -3.80 -2.33
CA GLU A 333 -9.68 -4.24 -3.08
C GLU A 333 -9.52 -3.46 -4.39
N VAL A 334 -8.28 -3.30 -4.83
CA VAL A 334 -7.91 -2.88 -6.18
C VAL A 334 -6.58 -3.54 -6.55
N ARG A 335 -6.46 -3.97 -7.79
CA ARG A 335 -5.21 -4.58 -8.26
C ARG A 335 -4.07 -3.57 -8.29
N ALA A 336 -2.91 -3.98 -7.76
CA ALA A 336 -1.69 -3.18 -7.84
C ALA A 336 -1.18 -3.08 -9.28
N PRO A 337 -0.42 -2.02 -9.63
CA PRO A 337 0.20 -1.93 -10.96
C PRO A 337 1.14 -3.08 -11.29
N VAL A 338 2.02 -3.49 -10.37
CA VAL A 338 2.86 -4.70 -10.55
C VAL A 338 2.02 -5.94 -10.33
N GLN A 339 1.98 -6.82 -11.33
CA GLN A 339 1.15 -8.04 -11.33
C GLN A 339 1.96 -9.34 -11.51
N LYS A 340 3.26 -9.29 -11.28
CA LYS A 340 4.09 -10.49 -11.39
C LYS A 340 3.77 -11.46 -10.25
N ARG A 341 3.46 -12.70 -10.59
CA ARG A 341 3.29 -13.78 -9.62
C ARG A 341 4.62 -14.16 -9.01
N SER A 342 4.59 -14.55 -7.74
CA SER A 342 5.75 -15.05 -7.04
C SER A 342 5.35 -16.03 -5.95
N GLY A 343 6.01 -17.18 -5.89
CA GLY A 343 5.96 -18.09 -4.76
C GLY A 343 7.00 -17.77 -3.68
N ASN A 344 7.72 -16.66 -3.80
CA ASN A 344 8.78 -16.27 -2.89
C ASN A 344 8.19 -15.63 -1.63
N ILE A 345 8.65 -16.07 -0.46
CA ILE A 345 8.23 -15.54 0.83
C ILE A 345 8.56 -14.04 1.01
N HIS A 346 9.52 -13.50 0.26
CA HIS A 346 9.91 -12.09 0.33
C HIS A 346 9.23 -11.22 -0.74
N ALA A 347 8.43 -11.80 -1.61
CA ALA A 347 7.66 -11.02 -2.58
C ALA A 347 6.64 -10.13 -1.88
N GLY A 348 6.62 -8.84 -2.25
CA GLY A 348 5.73 -7.85 -1.65
C GLY A 348 6.17 -7.35 -0.25
N TRP A 349 7.38 -7.70 0.21
CA TRP A 349 7.92 -7.16 1.45
C TRP A 349 8.20 -5.67 1.29
N THR A 350 7.45 -4.88 1.97
CA THR A 350 7.23 -3.45 1.80
C THR A 350 7.10 -3.01 0.33
N GLN A 351 6.25 -2.06 0.09
CA GLN A 351 5.95 -1.58 -1.26
C GLN A 351 5.88 -0.07 -1.22
N ALA A 352 6.19 0.58 -2.33
CA ALA A 352 5.96 2.01 -2.46
C ALA A 352 4.92 2.27 -3.53
N LEU A 353 3.98 3.16 -3.25
CA LEU A 353 2.96 3.62 -4.17
C LEU A 353 2.98 5.15 -4.19
N LEU A 354 3.15 5.75 -5.36
CA LEU A 354 3.21 7.20 -5.52
C LEU A 354 2.27 7.64 -6.63
N GLU A 355 1.51 8.69 -6.37
CA GLU A 355 0.75 9.38 -7.41
C GLU A 355 1.71 10.13 -8.34
N ARG A 356 1.40 10.09 -9.64
CA ARG A 356 2.07 10.86 -10.68
C ARG A 356 1.18 12.01 -11.14
N GLY A 357 1.81 13.06 -11.67
CA GLY A 357 1.09 14.25 -12.12
C GLY A 357 0.10 14.04 -13.27
N ASP A 358 0.10 12.87 -13.92
CA ASP A 358 -0.81 12.47 -14.98
C ASP A 358 -2.03 11.66 -14.49
N GLY A 359 -2.15 11.45 -13.19
CA GLY A 359 -3.24 10.69 -12.57
C GLY A 359 -3.03 9.17 -12.58
N SER A 360 -1.86 8.70 -13.03
CA SER A 360 -1.43 7.32 -12.84
C SER A 360 -0.63 7.17 -11.54
N TYR A 361 -0.33 5.93 -11.17
CA TYR A 361 0.41 5.59 -9.96
C TYR A 361 1.63 4.75 -10.30
N LEU A 362 2.77 5.14 -9.74
CA LEU A 362 3.96 4.33 -9.71
C LEU A 362 3.85 3.35 -8.53
N HIS A 363 4.01 2.08 -8.80
CA HIS A 363 4.11 1.02 -7.80
C HIS A 363 5.49 0.38 -7.87
N VAL A 364 6.17 0.29 -6.73
CA VAL A 364 7.49 -0.36 -6.58
C VAL A 364 7.35 -1.47 -5.54
N THR A 365 7.80 -2.67 -5.87
CA THR A 365 7.74 -3.82 -4.97
C THR A 365 8.81 -4.84 -5.32
N SER A 366 9.14 -5.72 -4.39
CA SER A 366 9.98 -6.89 -4.65
C SER A 366 9.14 -8.10 -5.08
N SER A 367 9.66 -8.90 -5.99
CA SER A 367 9.06 -10.17 -6.40
C SER A 367 10.15 -11.18 -6.75
N SER A 368 9.78 -12.44 -6.96
CA SER A 368 10.73 -13.47 -7.38
C SER A 368 11.23 -13.23 -8.80
N ALA A 369 12.52 -13.45 -9.03
CA ALA A 369 13.13 -13.43 -10.36
C ALA A 369 12.50 -14.48 -11.29
N ALA A 370 12.06 -15.61 -10.75
CA ALA A 370 11.29 -16.63 -11.43
C ALA A 370 10.11 -17.03 -10.56
N ASP A 371 9.01 -17.39 -11.16
CA ASP A 371 7.82 -17.89 -10.46
C ASP A 371 8.02 -19.32 -9.93
N ALA A 372 9.22 -19.60 -9.40
CA ALA A 372 9.61 -20.90 -8.88
C ALA A 372 10.11 -20.80 -7.43
N PRO A 373 9.63 -21.66 -6.53
CA PRO A 373 10.05 -21.66 -5.11
C PRO A 373 11.55 -21.84 -4.87
N GLU A 374 12.23 -22.56 -5.74
CA GLU A 374 13.68 -22.77 -5.68
C GLU A 374 14.50 -21.48 -5.88
N HIS A 375 13.88 -20.42 -6.41
CA HIS A 375 14.50 -19.10 -6.58
C HIS A 375 14.11 -18.12 -5.47
N ALA A 376 13.59 -18.61 -4.36
CA ALA A 376 13.12 -17.81 -3.24
C ALA A 376 14.14 -16.79 -2.67
N SER A 377 15.45 -17.04 -2.86
CA SER A 377 16.53 -16.13 -2.44
C SER A 377 16.87 -15.05 -3.48
N ARG A 378 16.22 -15.05 -4.65
CA ARG A 378 16.51 -14.11 -5.73
C ARG A 378 15.29 -13.26 -6.05
N ASN A 379 15.06 -12.26 -5.22
CA ASN A 379 14.05 -11.25 -5.51
C ASN A 379 14.56 -10.23 -6.51
N GLU A 380 13.65 -9.71 -7.31
CA GLU A 380 13.87 -8.55 -8.16
C GLU A 380 13.09 -7.36 -7.60
N MET A 381 13.68 -6.17 -7.62
CA MET A 381 12.94 -4.92 -7.46
C MET A 381 12.26 -4.58 -8.77
N LEU A 382 10.95 -4.46 -8.73
CA LEU A 382 10.10 -4.19 -9.88
C LEU A 382 9.38 -2.87 -9.72
N SER A 383 9.14 -2.18 -10.84
CA SER A 383 8.25 -1.01 -10.90
C SER A 383 7.26 -1.14 -12.03
N ALA A 384 6.05 -0.63 -11.84
CA ALA A 384 5.04 -0.48 -12.89
C ALA A 384 4.23 0.80 -12.68
N ILE A 385 3.72 1.34 -13.77
CA ILE A 385 2.90 2.56 -13.78
C ILE A 385 1.54 2.19 -14.36
N ALA A 386 0.46 2.45 -13.61
CA ALA A 386 -0.90 2.21 -14.05
C ALA A 386 -1.89 3.14 -13.33
N PRO A 387 -3.09 3.40 -13.90
CA PRO A 387 -4.16 4.05 -13.18
C PRO A 387 -4.70 3.15 -12.07
N LEU A 388 -5.08 3.75 -10.93
CA LEU A 388 -5.87 3.09 -9.89
C LEU A 388 -7.27 3.70 -9.85
N ARG A 389 -8.26 2.87 -9.57
CA ARG A 389 -9.69 3.25 -9.62
C ARG A 389 -10.29 3.17 -8.23
N PHE A 390 -10.21 4.26 -7.47
CA PHE A 390 -10.83 4.40 -6.13
C PHE A 390 -12.31 4.81 -6.18
N ASP A 391 -12.92 4.71 -7.35
CA ASP A 391 -14.35 4.86 -7.62
C ASP A 391 -15.04 3.53 -7.99
N ARG A 392 -14.26 2.43 -7.99
CA ARG A 392 -14.72 1.09 -8.34
C ARG A 392 -14.71 0.19 -7.10
N TYR A 393 -15.86 -0.33 -6.76
CA TYR A 393 -16.12 -1.21 -5.63
C TYR A 393 -16.30 -2.62 -6.17
N GLU A 394 -15.34 -3.51 -5.91
CA GLU A 394 -15.36 -4.87 -6.43
C GLU A 394 -16.49 -5.67 -5.79
N ALA A 395 -17.21 -6.47 -6.58
CA ALA A 395 -18.42 -7.14 -6.12
C ALA A 395 -18.15 -8.24 -5.10
N GLU A 396 -17.01 -8.91 -5.21
CA GLU A 396 -16.57 -9.91 -4.23
C GLU A 396 -16.24 -9.34 -2.85
N ASP A 397 -16.01 -8.04 -2.74
CA ASP A 397 -15.76 -7.35 -1.47
C ASP A 397 -17.03 -6.94 -0.72
N ALA A 398 -18.17 -6.94 -1.41
CA ALA A 398 -19.46 -6.56 -0.85
C ALA A 398 -19.95 -7.55 0.22
N GLU A 399 -20.96 -7.17 1.00
CA GLU A 399 -21.69 -8.13 1.84
C GLU A 399 -22.48 -9.10 0.94
N LEU A 400 -22.20 -10.39 1.07
CA LEU A 400 -22.74 -11.44 0.23
C LEU A 400 -23.85 -12.18 0.95
N ALA A 401 -25.08 -12.12 0.43
CA ALA A 401 -26.20 -12.96 0.85
C ALA A 401 -26.70 -13.76 -0.34
N GLY A 402 -26.70 -15.10 -0.26
CA GLY A 402 -27.08 -15.96 -1.39
C GLY A 402 -26.22 -15.76 -2.64
N ALA A 403 -24.97 -15.34 -2.47
CA ALA A 403 -23.99 -15.11 -3.51
C ALA A 403 -22.67 -15.82 -3.18
N ALA A 404 -21.87 -16.09 -4.19
CA ALA A 404 -20.56 -16.74 -4.05
C ALA A 404 -19.49 -16.03 -4.87
N VAL A 405 -18.28 -15.94 -4.34
CA VAL A 405 -17.11 -15.46 -5.09
C VAL A 405 -16.68 -16.53 -6.08
N VAL A 406 -16.53 -16.16 -7.35
CA VAL A 406 -16.10 -17.05 -8.44
C VAL A 406 -14.87 -16.46 -9.14
N PRO A 407 -13.84 -17.28 -9.44
CA PRO A 407 -12.68 -16.82 -10.21
C PRO A 407 -13.10 -16.47 -11.64
N ASP A 408 -12.60 -15.34 -12.14
CA ASP A 408 -12.73 -14.95 -13.54
C ASP A 408 -11.51 -14.12 -13.97
N PRO A 409 -10.63 -14.66 -14.82
CA PRO A 409 -9.44 -13.93 -15.28
C PRO A 409 -9.75 -12.64 -16.07
N ALA A 410 -10.97 -12.50 -16.60
CA ALA A 410 -11.40 -11.31 -17.33
C ALA A 410 -12.03 -10.23 -16.43
N ALA A 411 -12.31 -10.55 -15.18
CA ALA A 411 -12.84 -9.59 -14.21
C ALA A 411 -11.79 -8.56 -13.76
N SER A 412 -12.28 -7.42 -13.28
CA SER A 412 -11.44 -6.30 -12.85
C SER A 412 -10.43 -6.68 -11.76
N ASN A 413 -10.83 -7.57 -10.84
CA ASN A 413 -9.98 -8.09 -9.76
C ASN A 413 -9.81 -9.62 -9.82
N LEU A 414 -9.86 -10.24 -11.03
CA LEU A 414 -9.72 -11.68 -11.28
C LEU A 414 -10.82 -12.53 -10.65
N ARG A 415 -11.85 -11.94 -10.10
CA ARG A 415 -12.98 -12.57 -9.41
C ARG A 415 -14.25 -11.79 -9.70
N LYS A 416 -15.39 -12.45 -9.49
CA LYS A 416 -16.73 -11.88 -9.55
C LYS A 416 -17.57 -12.41 -8.39
N ALA A 417 -18.64 -11.70 -8.07
CA ALA A 417 -19.69 -12.22 -7.22
C ALA A 417 -20.78 -12.84 -8.08
N ARG A 418 -20.99 -14.15 -7.96
CA ARG A 418 -22.12 -14.86 -8.58
C ARG A 418 -23.34 -14.74 -7.68
N LEU A 419 -24.30 -13.96 -8.11
CA LEU A 419 -25.56 -13.72 -7.41
C LEU A 419 -26.58 -14.79 -7.80
N GLY A 420 -27.09 -15.52 -6.80
CA GLY A 420 -28.08 -16.59 -6.97
C GLY A 420 -29.45 -16.09 -7.42
N GLN A 421 -30.36 -17.05 -7.70
CA GLN A 421 -31.76 -16.77 -8.00
C GLN A 421 -32.52 -16.44 -6.72
N GLY A 422 -33.59 -15.62 -6.86
CA GLY A 422 -34.54 -15.33 -5.80
C GLY A 422 -34.28 -14.04 -5.05
N GLY A 423 -35.31 -13.46 -4.48
CA GLY A 423 -35.29 -12.14 -3.85
C GLY A 423 -34.51 -12.05 -2.53
N GLU A 424 -34.02 -13.19 -2.01
CA GLU A 424 -33.14 -13.19 -0.82
C GLU A 424 -31.66 -13.10 -1.19
N ALA A 425 -31.29 -13.40 -2.46
CA ALA A 425 -29.92 -13.23 -2.93
C ALA A 425 -29.62 -11.75 -3.16
N ARG A 426 -28.56 -11.25 -2.53
CA ARG A 426 -28.20 -9.82 -2.53
C ARG A 426 -26.71 -9.62 -2.36
N LEU A 427 -26.19 -8.61 -3.08
CA LEU A 427 -24.93 -7.95 -2.78
C LEU A 427 -25.24 -6.60 -2.17
N ARG A 428 -24.59 -6.25 -1.05
CA ARG A 428 -24.69 -4.92 -0.45
C ARG A 428 -23.34 -4.25 -0.42
N PHE A 429 -23.27 -3.10 -1.09
CA PHE A 429 -22.14 -2.18 -1.04
C PHE A 429 -22.42 -1.07 -0.02
N LEU A 430 -21.40 -0.73 0.76
CA LEU A 430 -21.44 0.42 1.69
C LEU A 430 -20.52 1.51 1.13
N VAL A 431 -21.10 2.44 0.37
CA VAL A 431 -20.38 3.48 -0.37
C VAL A 431 -20.33 4.76 0.43
N HIS A 432 -19.13 5.30 0.67
CA HIS A 432 -18.96 6.62 1.27
C HIS A 432 -18.94 7.68 0.17
N ALA A 433 -19.83 8.67 0.25
CA ALA A 433 -20.01 9.68 -0.78
C ALA A 433 -20.27 11.08 -0.20
N THR A 434 -20.14 12.11 -1.05
CA THR A 434 -20.70 13.45 -0.81
C THR A 434 -22.20 13.47 -1.07
N ALA A 435 -22.91 14.44 -0.46
CA ALA A 435 -24.29 14.69 -0.84
C ALA A 435 -24.36 15.16 -2.29
N GLY A 436 -25.24 14.58 -3.08
CA GLY A 436 -25.43 14.97 -4.48
C GLY A 436 -26.05 13.88 -5.33
N VAL A 437 -26.17 14.17 -6.61
CA VAL A 437 -26.65 13.22 -7.62
C VAL A 437 -25.44 12.54 -8.26
N HIS A 438 -25.36 11.23 -8.12
CA HIS A 438 -24.24 10.42 -8.60
C HIS A 438 -24.71 9.46 -9.70
N SER A 439 -23.81 9.17 -10.64
CA SER A 439 -23.98 8.07 -11.60
C SER A 439 -23.42 6.80 -11.01
N LEU A 440 -24.24 5.77 -10.96
CA LEU A 440 -23.89 4.43 -10.49
C LEU A 440 -23.91 3.49 -11.69
N ARG A 441 -22.83 2.71 -11.89
CA ARG A 441 -22.70 1.74 -12.97
C ARG A 441 -22.35 0.39 -12.40
N VAL A 442 -23.15 -0.61 -12.71
CA VAL A 442 -22.91 -2.00 -12.31
C VAL A 442 -22.46 -2.78 -13.53
N ARG A 443 -21.25 -3.29 -13.49
CA ARG A 443 -20.73 -4.21 -14.49
C ARG A 443 -21.15 -5.63 -14.16
N TYR A 444 -21.80 -6.32 -15.11
CA TYR A 444 -22.29 -7.67 -14.90
C TYR A 444 -22.35 -8.50 -16.19
N ALA A 445 -22.57 -9.81 -16.04
CA ALA A 445 -22.84 -10.72 -17.13
C ALA A 445 -23.97 -11.69 -16.76
N ASP A 446 -24.74 -12.08 -17.75
CA ASP A 446 -25.76 -13.13 -17.61
C ASP A 446 -25.10 -14.50 -17.45
N VAL A 447 -25.70 -15.36 -16.62
CA VAL A 447 -25.32 -16.76 -16.51
C VAL A 447 -26.47 -17.62 -17.06
N GLY A 448 -26.39 -17.97 -18.33
CA GLY A 448 -27.38 -18.76 -19.05
C GLY A 448 -28.45 -17.90 -19.72
N LEU A 449 -29.50 -17.47 -19.01
CA LEU A 449 -30.59 -16.68 -19.57
C LEU A 449 -30.42 -15.20 -19.29
N PRO A 450 -30.83 -14.29 -20.20
CA PRO A 450 -30.78 -12.87 -20.00
C PRO A 450 -31.49 -12.42 -18.71
N ALA A 451 -30.82 -11.57 -17.94
CA ALA A 451 -31.35 -11.04 -16.69
C ALA A 451 -30.96 -9.57 -16.50
N THR A 452 -31.77 -8.85 -15.76
CA THR A 452 -31.49 -7.46 -15.37
C THR A 452 -31.34 -7.39 -13.86
N PRO A 453 -30.25 -6.83 -13.32
CA PRO A 453 -30.10 -6.65 -11.88
C PRO A 453 -31.17 -5.68 -11.34
N VAL A 454 -31.72 -5.99 -10.18
CA VAL A 454 -32.61 -5.09 -9.44
C VAL A 454 -31.73 -4.28 -8.49
N LEU A 455 -31.75 -2.97 -8.66
CA LEU A 455 -30.89 -2.05 -7.91
C LEU A 455 -31.70 -1.26 -6.88
N ALA A 456 -31.19 -1.14 -5.66
CA ALA A 456 -31.77 -0.29 -4.63
C ALA A 456 -30.70 0.60 -3.99
N VAL A 457 -31.04 1.87 -3.78
CA VAL A 457 -30.18 2.88 -3.12
C VAL A 457 -30.85 3.31 -1.84
N ASN A 458 -30.18 3.12 -0.71
CA ASN A 458 -30.72 3.39 0.63
C ASN A 458 -32.12 2.77 0.85
N GLY A 459 -32.33 1.56 0.33
CA GLY A 459 -33.56 0.79 0.41
C GLY A 459 -34.64 1.14 -0.64
N ALA A 460 -34.43 2.19 -1.47
CA ALA A 460 -35.36 2.53 -2.53
C ALA A 460 -34.94 1.87 -3.86
N ARG A 461 -35.81 1.06 -4.45
CA ARG A 461 -35.56 0.47 -5.78
C ARG A 461 -35.55 1.53 -6.86
N MET A 462 -34.55 1.48 -7.73
CA MET A 462 -34.29 2.48 -8.77
C MET A 462 -34.27 1.79 -10.15
N PRO A 463 -34.86 2.41 -11.19
CA PRO A 463 -34.73 1.92 -12.55
C PRO A 463 -33.30 2.14 -13.07
N ALA A 464 -32.80 1.18 -13.84
CA ALA A 464 -31.51 1.28 -14.50
C ALA A 464 -31.67 1.15 -16.03
N THR A 465 -30.82 1.84 -16.77
CA THR A 465 -30.66 1.65 -18.21
C THR A 465 -29.58 0.60 -18.44
N ILE A 466 -29.85 -0.36 -19.34
CA ILE A 466 -28.92 -1.44 -19.66
C ILE A 466 -28.25 -1.15 -20.99
N GLU A 467 -26.93 -1.24 -21.01
CA GLU A 467 -26.09 -1.08 -22.20
C GLU A 467 -25.18 -2.29 -22.37
N GLN A 468 -24.97 -2.70 -23.62
CA GLN A 468 -23.97 -3.73 -23.94
C GLN A 468 -22.58 -3.11 -23.90
N ALA A 469 -21.66 -3.74 -23.18
CA ALA A 469 -20.27 -3.35 -23.22
C ALA A 469 -19.54 -3.99 -24.40
N THR A 470 -18.47 -3.35 -24.85
CA THR A 470 -17.71 -3.75 -26.03
C THR A 470 -17.00 -5.10 -25.89
N ASP A 471 -16.82 -5.58 -24.67
CA ASP A 471 -16.17 -6.85 -24.28
C ASP A 471 -17.14 -7.98 -24.02
N GLY A 472 -18.42 -7.81 -24.39
CA GLY A 472 -19.46 -8.85 -24.32
C GLY A 472 -20.25 -8.93 -23.02
N GLY A 473 -19.91 -8.13 -21.99
CA GLY A 473 -20.71 -8.00 -20.78
C GLY A 473 -21.73 -6.86 -20.86
N GLN A 474 -22.43 -6.60 -19.77
CA GLN A 474 -23.47 -5.57 -19.68
C GLN A 474 -23.13 -4.55 -18.59
N VAL A 475 -23.64 -3.33 -18.74
CA VAL A 475 -23.56 -2.27 -17.75
C VAL A 475 -24.97 -1.76 -17.44
N ALA A 476 -25.38 -1.88 -16.19
CA ALA A 476 -26.60 -1.24 -15.70
C ALA A 476 -26.22 0.12 -15.12
N THR A 477 -26.79 1.19 -15.71
CA THR A 477 -26.52 2.56 -15.30
C THR A 477 -27.77 3.18 -14.68
N LEU A 478 -27.61 3.83 -13.53
CA LEU A 478 -28.65 4.65 -12.91
C LEU A 478 -28.06 5.93 -12.33
N THR A 479 -28.92 6.92 -12.14
CA THR A 479 -28.58 8.17 -11.46
C THR A 479 -29.38 8.24 -10.17
N ALA A 480 -28.70 8.43 -9.03
CA ALA A 480 -29.35 8.45 -7.72
C ALA A 480 -28.79 9.55 -6.82
N PRO A 481 -29.63 10.16 -5.95
CA PRO A 481 -29.14 11.02 -4.89
C PRO A 481 -28.47 10.17 -3.82
N LEU A 482 -27.22 10.53 -3.45
CA LEU A 482 -26.52 9.97 -2.29
C LEU A 482 -26.50 10.98 -1.16
N LEU A 483 -26.54 10.48 0.06
CA LEU A 483 -26.40 11.25 1.30
C LEU A 483 -24.92 11.45 1.62
N PRO A 484 -24.56 12.50 2.39
CA PRO A 484 -23.19 12.63 2.88
C PRO A 484 -22.87 11.48 3.85
N GLY A 485 -21.72 10.84 3.69
CA GLY A 485 -21.32 9.67 4.45
C GLY A 485 -21.69 8.35 3.77
N PHE A 486 -22.01 7.33 4.56
CA PHE A 486 -22.28 5.99 4.03
C PHE A 486 -23.67 5.84 3.44
N ASN A 487 -23.72 5.22 2.26
CA ASN A 487 -24.94 4.85 1.54
C ASN A 487 -24.93 3.34 1.26
N THR A 488 -26.09 2.70 1.32
CA THR A 488 -26.24 1.32 0.89
C THR A 488 -26.67 1.27 -0.57
N ILE A 489 -25.93 0.48 -1.35
CA ILE A 489 -26.31 0.15 -2.73
C ILE A 489 -26.50 -1.37 -2.77
N ASP A 490 -27.72 -1.82 -2.95
CA ASP A 490 -28.07 -3.23 -3.01
C ASP A 490 -28.26 -3.66 -4.48
N ILE A 491 -27.70 -4.82 -4.84
CA ILE A 491 -27.98 -5.54 -6.07
C ILE A 491 -28.71 -6.81 -5.67
N GLU A 492 -29.99 -6.90 -6.01
CA GLU A 492 -30.85 -8.03 -5.64
C GLU A 492 -30.91 -9.08 -6.75
N GLY A 493 -30.97 -10.35 -6.35
CA GLY A 493 -31.19 -11.48 -7.26
C GLY A 493 -32.58 -11.44 -7.90
N GLY A 494 -32.63 -11.75 -9.19
CA GLY A 494 -33.85 -11.84 -9.97
C GLY A 494 -34.25 -13.28 -10.27
N ALA A 495 -34.91 -13.49 -11.42
CA ALA A 495 -35.32 -14.80 -11.89
C ALA A 495 -34.11 -15.68 -12.33
N HIS A 496 -32.97 -15.08 -12.63
CA HIS A 496 -31.81 -15.76 -13.19
C HIS A 496 -30.54 -15.38 -12.44
N VAL A 497 -29.51 -16.19 -12.59
CA VAL A 497 -28.19 -15.99 -12.00
C VAL A 497 -27.43 -14.87 -12.75
N LEU A 498 -26.74 -14.01 -12.01
CA LEU A 498 -25.90 -12.93 -12.53
C LEU A 498 -24.48 -13.06 -11.98
N ASP A 499 -23.50 -12.81 -12.81
CA ASP A 499 -22.10 -12.58 -12.39
C ASP A 499 -21.84 -11.08 -12.35
N ILE A 500 -21.66 -10.52 -11.15
CA ILE A 500 -21.40 -9.11 -10.93
C ILE A 500 -19.89 -8.91 -10.77
N ASP A 501 -19.30 -8.01 -11.56
CA ASP A 501 -17.88 -7.68 -11.54
C ASP A 501 -17.60 -6.56 -10.53
N TYR A 502 -18.21 -5.39 -10.73
CA TYR A 502 -18.05 -4.26 -9.83
C TYR A 502 -19.24 -3.29 -9.88
N LEU A 503 -19.33 -2.46 -8.84
CA LEU A 503 -20.08 -1.20 -8.82
C LEU A 503 -19.09 -0.04 -9.00
N GLN A 504 -19.33 0.84 -9.96
CA GLN A 504 -18.61 2.10 -10.11
C GLN A 504 -19.49 3.26 -9.70
N VAL A 505 -18.94 4.18 -8.90
CA VAL A 505 -19.61 5.40 -8.46
C VAL A 505 -18.84 6.60 -9.02
N ASP A 506 -19.38 7.25 -10.04
CA ASP A 506 -18.73 8.44 -10.59
C ASP A 506 -18.82 9.58 -9.58
N GLY A 507 -17.66 10.14 -9.20
CA GLY A 507 -17.59 11.32 -8.36
C GLY A 507 -18.25 12.53 -9.05
N ASP A 508 -18.74 13.45 -8.25
CA ASP A 508 -19.39 14.69 -8.71
C ASP A 508 -18.54 15.36 -9.80
N ALA A 509 -19.10 15.53 -10.99
CA ALA A 509 -18.42 16.14 -12.14
C ALA A 509 -17.96 17.59 -11.86
N ALA A 510 -18.46 18.20 -10.78
CA ALA A 510 -18.11 19.54 -10.33
C ALA A 510 -16.68 19.67 -9.79
N SER A 511 -16.04 18.58 -9.32
CA SER A 511 -14.68 18.65 -8.75
C SER A 511 -13.56 18.69 -9.81
N ARG A 512 -13.85 18.38 -11.07
CA ARG A 512 -12.83 18.35 -12.15
C ARG A 512 -12.56 19.71 -12.81
N SER A 513 -13.33 20.76 -12.52
CA SER A 513 -13.20 22.09 -13.16
C SER A 513 -12.43 23.15 -12.34
N GLY A 514 -11.96 22.83 -11.12
CA GLY A 514 -11.31 23.79 -10.19
C GLY A 514 -9.79 23.91 -10.28
N GLY A 515 -9.11 23.17 -11.14
CA GLY A 515 -7.63 23.06 -11.18
C GLY A 515 -6.91 23.90 -12.24
N LYS A 516 -7.49 25.03 -12.71
CA LYS A 516 -6.75 26.02 -13.53
C LYS A 516 -7.00 27.42 -12.99
N GLY A 517 -6.08 27.90 -12.18
CA GLY A 517 -6.07 29.32 -11.82
C GLY A 517 -5.42 29.62 -10.46
N LYS A 518 -4.16 29.77 -10.43
CA LYS A 518 -3.26 30.85 -9.99
C LYS A 518 -1.95 30.31 -9.43
#